data_80a43103daade3f04c77d096ce4dbbfd
#
_entry.id   80a43103daade3f04c77d096ce4dbbfd
#
_cell.length_a   1.000
_cell.length_b   1.000
_cell.length_c   1.000
_cell.angle_alpha   90.00
_cell.angle_beta   90.00
_cell.angle_gamma   90.00
#
_symmetry.space_group_name_H-M   'P 1'
#
loop_
_entity.id
_entity.type
_entity.pdbx_description
1 polymer ?
#
loop_
_entity_poly.entity_id
_entity_poly.type
_entity_poly.pdbx_seq_one_letter_code
_entity_poly.pdbx_strand_id
1 'polypeptide(L)'
;MASKKTASQKYATKKRGLAKKADKLLQILVVKLNPTCICCGDPSSVAHHFIYKSQSNYLRYSIKNCVPLCFKCHFLIHHSKSSELSGLITLRKGKDWFNELMVDKNKLVKTNLAWYESKISILEKL
;
A
#
# COMPACT_ATOMS: atom_id res chain seq x y z
N MET A 1 -5.56 27.47 28.32
CA MET A 1 -5.80 27.84 26.89
C MET A 1 -5.00 26.94 25.98
N ALA A 2 -5.63 26.41 24.95
CA ALA A 2 -4.92 25.64 23.95
C ALA A 2 -4.01 26.57 23.12
N SER A 3 -2.74 26.23 22.99
CA SER A 3 -1.80 26.99 22.14
C SER A 3 -2.12 26.77 20.66
N LYS A 4 -1.96 27.82 19.87
CA LYS A 4 -2.13 27.72 18.43
C LYS A 4 -1.01 26.88 17.81
N LYS A 5 -1.35 26.05 16.82
CA LYS A 5 -0.35 25.29 16.06
C LYS A 5 0.52 26.22 15.23
N THR A 6 1.81 25.91 15.16
CA THR A 6 2.75 26.56 14.22
C THR A 6 2.43 26.18 12.77
N ALA A 7 2.99 26.91 11.80
CA ALA A 7 2.86 26.58 10.38
C ALA A 7 3.36 25.16 10.07
N SER A 8 4.50 24.74 10.65
CA SER A 8 5.04 23.40 10.44
C SER A 8 4.17 22.31 11.09
N GLN A 9 3.54 22.60 12.23
CA GLN A 9 2.59 21.66 12.86
C GLN A 9 1.31 21.50 12.03
N LYS A 10 0.79 22.61 11.48
CA LYS A 10 -0.36 22.58 10.55
C LYS A 10 -0.07 21.78 9.29
N TYR A 11 1.12 21.97 8.72
CA TYR A 11 1.58 21.21 7.55
C TYR A 11 1.64 19.71 7.86
N ALA A 12 2.26 19.33 8.96
CA ALA A 12 2.38 17.93 9.37
C ALA A 12 1.00 17.29 9.64
N THR A 13 0.06 18.03 10.23
CA THR A 13 -1.31 17.56 10.48
C THR A 13 -2.05 17.31 9.16
N LYS A 14 -1.96 18.25 8.21
CA LYS A 14 -2.58 18.11 6.89
C LYS A 14 -1.99 16.92 6.13
N LYS A 15 -0.67 16.76 6.16
CA LYS A 15 0.03 15.66 5.53
C LYS A 15 -0.43 14.30 6.07
N ARG A 16 -0.55 14.15 7.40
CA ARG A 16 -1.07 12.92 8.04
C ARG A 16 -2.51 12.62 7.62
N GLY A 17 -3.35 13.66 7.52
CA GLY A 17 -4.73 13.51 7.07
C GLY A 17 -4.83 12.99 5.64
N LEU A 18 -4.01 13.52 4.74
CA LEU A 18 -3.95 13.06 3.34
C LEU A 18 -3.41 11.63 3.25
N ALA A 19 -2.37 11.30 4.03
CA ALA A 19 -1.82 9.94 4.07
C ALA A 19 -2.88 8.92 4.52
N LYS A 20 -3.64 9.24 5.57
CA LYS A 20 -4.75 8.39 6.04
C LYS A 20 -5.81 8.20 4.96
N LYS A 21 -6.20 9.26 4.28
CA LYS A 21 -7.18 9.20 3.18
C LYS A 21 -6.68 8.31 2.05
N ALA A 22 -5.44 8.49 1.62
CA ALA A 22 -4.84 7.68 0.57
C ALA A 22 -4.73 6.21 0.96
N ASP A 23 -4.29 5.90 2.18
CA ASP A 23 -4.20 4.54 2.69
C ASP A 23 -5.57 3.84 2.69
N LYS A 24 -6.62 4.54 3.13
CA LYS A 24 -7.99 4.02 3.16
C LYS A 24 -8.54 3.75 1.77
N LEU A 25 -8.34 4.70 0.84
CA LEU A 25 -8.76 4.53 -0.56
C LEU A 25 -8.07 3.32 -1.19
N LEU A 26 -6.77 3.18 -0.99
CA LEU A 26 -6.00 2.06 -1.53
C LEU A 26 -6.54 0.73 -1.02
N GLN A 27 -6.79 0.59 0.28
CA GLN A 27 -7.34 -0.62 0.88
C GLN A 27 -8.69 -1.00 0.26
N ILE A 28 -9.59 -0.03 0.16
CA ILE A 28 -10.94 -0.26 -0.41
C ILE A 28 -10.84 -0.68 -1.88
N LEU A 29 -10.01 0.01 -2.66
CA LEU A 29 -9.89 -0.24 -4.09
C LEU A 29 -9.30 -1.62 -4.40
N VAL A 30 -8.22 -1.99 -3.72
CA VAL A 30 -7.56 -3.28 -3.98
C VAL A 30 -8.49 -4.44 -3.67
N VAL A 31 -9.21 -4.39 -2.56
CA VAL A 31 -10.18 -5.43 -2.19
C VAL A 31 -11.35 -5.45 -3.18
N LYS A 32 -11.86 -4.29 -3.57
CA LYS A 32 -12.96 -4.18 -4.53
C LYS A 32 -12.60 -4.73 -5.90
N LEU A 33 -11.40 -4.40 -6.40
CA LEU A 33 -10.93 -4.84 -7.72
C LEU A 33 -10.48 -6.30 -7.72
N ASN A 34 -10.13 -6.84 -6.55
CA ASN A 34 -9.59 -8.20 -6.39
C ASN A 34 -10.32 -8.88 -5.23
N PRO A 35 -11.51 -9.44 -5.47
CA PRO A 35 -12.35 -9.95 -4.38
C PRO A 35 -11.88 -11.25 -3.75
N THR A 36 -10.84 -11.89 -4.29
CA THR A 36 -10.33 -13.16 -3.75
C THR A 36 -8.88 -13.04 -3.30
N CYS A 37 -8.57 -13.70 -2.18
CA CYS A 37 -7.21 -13.80 -1.65
C CYS A 37 -6.30 -14.48 -2.67
N ILE A 38 -5.17 -13.86 -2.99
CA ILE A 38 -4.22 -14.42 -3.96
C ILE A 38 -3.55 -15.69 -3.46
N CYS A 39 -3.51 -15.91 -2.15
CA CYS A 39 -2.85 -17.08 -1.57
C CYS A 39 -3.79 -18.27 -1.42
N CYS A 40 -5.00 -18.10 -0.88
CA CYS A 40 -5.88 -19.22 -0.56
C CYS A 40 -7.21 -19.26 -1.33
N GLY A 41 -7.55 -18.19 -2.06
CA GLY A 41 -8.79 -18.12 -2.83
C GLY A 41 -10.03 -17.75 -2.04
N ASP A 42 -9.96 -17.60 -0.72
CA ASP A 42 -11.06 -17.09 0.10
C ASP A 42 -11.32 -15.60 -0.23
N PRO A 43 -12.47 -15.04 0.18
CA PRO A 43 -12.72 -13.62 -0.03
C PRO A 43 -11.59 -12.77 0.55
N SER A 44 -11.13 -11.79 -0.22
CA SER A 44 -10.11 -10.85 0.23
C SER A 44 -10.67 -9.86 1.25
N SER A 45 -9.83 -9.41 2.18
CA SER A 45 -10.21 -8.49 3.25
C SER A 45 -9.28 -7.29 3.35
N VAL A 46 -8.03 -7.44 2.91
CA VAL A 46 -7.00 -6.40 3.03
C VAL A 46 -6.15 -6.32 1.78
N ALA A 47 -5.60 -5.15 1.53
CA ALA A 47 -4.55 -4.93 0.56
C ALA A 47 -3.19 -5.05 1.27
N HIS A 48 -2.41 -6.03 0.89
CA HIS A 48 -1.06 -6.22 1.44
C HIS A 48 -0.04 -5.53 0.54
N HIS A 49 0.79 -4.65 1.12
CA HIS A 49 1.93 -4.06 0.43
C HIS A 49 3.04 -5.11 0.30
N PHE A 50 3.30 -5.59 -0.90
CA PHE A 50 4.35 -6.59 -1.13
C PHE A 50 5.72 -6.01 -0.76
N ILE A 51 6.04 -4.83 -1.27
CA ILE A 51 7.12 -3.99 -0.74
C ILE A 51 6.51 -3.11 0.35
N TYR A 52 6.97 -3.26 1.58
CA TYR A 52 6.37 -2.59 2.74
C TYR A 52 6.46 -1.06 2.62
N LYS A 53 5.49 -0.39 3.23
CA LYS A 53 5.46 1.09 3.30
C LYS A 53 6.75 1.68 3.86
N SER A 54 7.37 0.98 4.82
CA SER A 54 8.65 1.38 5.42
C SER A 54 9.84 1.24 4.48
N GLN A 55 9.72 0.46 3.40
CA GLN A 55 10.79 0.19 2.46
C GLN A 55 10.76 1.10 1.23
N SER A 56 9.58 1.59 0.84
CA SER A 56 9.44 2.40 -0.37
C SER A 56 8.25 3.35 -0.28
N ASN A 57 8.54 4.65 -0.24
CA ASN A 57 7.50 5.68 -0.38
C ASN A 57 6.95 5.71 -1.81
N TYR A 58 7.80 5.49 -2.80
CA TYR A 58 7.40 5.48 -4.20
C TYR A 58 6.27 4.48 -4.47
N LEU A 59 6.35 3.29 -3.88
CA LEU A 59 5.38 2.21 -4.08
C LEU A 59 4.19 2.23 -3.12
N ARG A 60 4.19 3.13 -2.14
CA ARG A 60 3.19 3.10 -1.05
C ARG A 60 1.75 3.11 -1.55
N TYR A 61 1.44 3.89 -2.59
CA TYR A 61 0.09 4.03 -3.14
C TYR A 61 -0.04 3.42 -4.53
N SER A 62 0.90 2.56 -4.90
CA SER A 62 0.85 1.84 -6.17
C SER A 62 -0.02 0.60 -6.03
N ILE A 63 -1.08 0.51 -6.81
CA ILE A 63 -1.93 -0.68 -6.87
C ILE A 63 -1.13 -1.92 -7.29
N LYS A 64 -0.16 -1.74 -8.17
CA LYS A 64 0.75 -2.80 -8.62
C LYS A 64 1.49 -3.48 -7.46
N ASN A 65 1.84 -2.72 -6.43
CA ASN A 65 2.53 -3.23 -5.24
C ASN A 65 1.59 -3.88 -4.23
N CYS A 66 0.28 -3.77 -4.40
CA CYS A 66 -0.69 -4.25 -3.44
C CYS A 66 -1.33 -5.53 -3.93
N VAL A 67 -1.40 -6.53 -3.07
CA VAL A 67 -2.05 -7.81 -3.37
C VAL A 67 -3.21 -8.05 -2.40
N PRO A 68 -4.31 -8.68 -2.89
CA PRO A 68 -5.46 -8.97 -2.04
C PRO A 68 -5.17 -10.18 -1.16
N LEU A 69 -5.35 -10.05 0.15
CA LEU A 69 -5.24 -11.16 1.09
C LEU A 69 -6.46 -11.21 2.00
N CYS A 70 -6.84 -12.43 2.43
CA CYS A 70 -7.76 -12.58 3.55
C CYS A 70 -7.03 -12.29 4.87
N PHE A 71 -7.76 -12.07 5.95
CA PHE A 71 -7.14 -11.77 7.25
C PHE A 71 -6.19 -12.87 7.72
N LYS A 72 -6.53 -14.13 7.51
CA LYS A 72 -5.70 -15.28 7.88
C LYS A 72 -4.36 -15.26 7.16
N CYS A 73 -4.36 -15.14 5.83
CA CYS A 73 -3.13 -15.11 5.05
C CYS A 73 -2.29 -13.86 5.37
N HIS A 74 -2.93 -12.72 5.58
CA HIS A 74 -2.24 -11.49 5.98
C HIS A 74 -1.56 -11.65 7.34
N PHE A 75 -2.23 -12.27 8.30
CA PHE A 75 -1.63 -12.60 9.59
C PHE A 75 -0.43 -13.53 9.42
N LEU A 76 -0.58 -14.61 8.66
CA LEU A 76 0.47 -15.61 8.47
C LEU A 76 1.71 -15.05 7.76
N ILE A 77 1.54 -14.18 6.78
CA ILE A 77 2.67 -13.58 6.06
C ILE A 77 3.50 -12.67 6.96
N HIS A 78 2.88 -12.04 7.96
CA HIS A 78 3.57 -11.19 8.92
C HIS A 78 4.14 -11.93 10.14
N HIS A 79 3.85 -13.20 10.31
CA HIS A 79 4.25 -13.96 11.49
C HIS A 79 5.04 -15.23 11.14
N SER A 80 4.36 -16.31 10.78
CA SER A 80 5.02 -17.63 10.68
C SER A 80 5.33 -18.07 9.25
N LYS A 81 4.69 -17.49 8.22
CA LYS A 81 4.80 -17.96 6.84
C LYS A 81 5.19 -16.88 5.84
N SER A 82 6.04 -15.96 6.27
CA SER A 82 6.47 -14.82 5.43
C SER A 82 7.09 -15.28 4.10
N SER A 83 8.10 -16.14 4.15
CA SER A 83 8.81 -16.61 2.95
C SER A 83 7.91 -17.45 2.05
N GLU A 84 7.13 -18.36 2.64
CA GLU A 84 6.24 -19.24 1.89
C GLU A 84 5.17 -18.46 1.11
N LEU A 85 4.49 -17.52 1.79
CA LEU A 85 3.42 -16.75 1.17
C LEU A 85 3.95 -15.69 0.22
N SER A 86 5.08 -15.06 0.52
CA SER A 86 5.72 -14.12 -0.41
C SER A 86 6.18 -14.83 -1.69
N GLY A 87 6.72 -16.04 -1.57
CA GLY A 87 7.08 -16.87 -2.71
C GLY A 87 5.87 -17.24 -3.56
N LEU A 88 4.77 -17.61 -2.92
CA LEU A 88 3.52 -17.96 -3.60
C LEU A 88 2.94 -16.74 -4.34
N ILE A 89 2.95 -15.56 -3.73
CA ILE A 89 2.52 -14.32 -4.36
C ILE A 89 3.37 -14.04 -5.61
N THR A 90 4.68 -14.13 -5.48
CA THR A 90 5.62 -13.91 -6.58
C THR A 90 5.35 -14.87 -7.74
N LEU A 91 5.11 -16.15 -7.42
CA LEU A 91 4.80 -17.17 -8.42
C LEU A 91 3.51 -16.84 -9.18
N ARG A 92 2.47 -16.41 -8.48
CA ARG A 92 1.17 -16.10 -9.08
C ARG A 92 1.12 -14.78 -9.84
N LYS A 93 1.87 -13.78 -9.37
CA LYS A 93 1.96 -12.48 -10.04
C LYS A 93 2.93 -12.50 -11.21
N GLY A 94 3.94 -13.35 -11.16
CA GLY A 94 4.90 -13.53 -12.23
C GLY A 94 6.21 -12.79 -12.04
N LYS A 95 7.23 -13.25 -12.77
CA LYS A 95 8.60 -12.75 -12.70
C LYS A 95 8.71 -11.28 -13.10
N ASP A 96 8.03 -10.86 -14.16
CA ASP A 96 8.10 -9.49 -14.67
C ASP A 96 7.55 -8.50 -13.63
N TRP A 97 6.42 -8.84 -13.01
CA TRP A 97 5.85 -8.05 -11.93
C TRP A 97 6.86 -7.88 -10.78
N PHE A 98 7.47 -8.98 -10.34
CA PHE A 98 8.47 -8.96 -9.27
C PHE A 98 9.67 -8.09 -9.64
N ASN A 99 10.22 -8.27 -10.85
CA ASN A 99 11.38 -7.52 -11.30
C ASN A 99 11.11 -6.02 -11.40
N GLU A 100 9.93 -5.63 -11.88
CA GLU A 100 9.52 -4.22 -11.93
C GLU A 100 9.44 -3.60 -10.53
N LEU A 101 8.89 -4.33 -9.56
CA LEU A 101 8.85 -3.84 -8.18
C LEU A 101 10.25 -3.71 -7.58
N MET A 102 11.16 -4.62 -7.89
CA MET A 102 12.54 -4.55 -7.42
C MET A 102 13.28 -3.32 -7.96
N VAL A 103 12.99 -2.92 -9.19
CA VAL A 103 13.50 -1.67 -9.78
C VAL A 103 12.86 -0.46 -9.08
N ASP A 104 11.54 -0.45 -8.97
CA ASP A 104 10.77 0.70 -8.48
C ASP A 104 11.00 0.97 -6.99
N LYS A 105 11.27 -0.05 -6.18
CA LYS A 105 11.43 0.11 -4.73
C LYS A 105 12.59 1.04 -4.35
N ASN A 106 13.57 1.21 -5.24
CA ASN A 106 14.74 2.06 -5.00
C ASN A 106 14.55 3.49 -5.50
N LYS A 107 13.43 3.80 -6.15
CA LYS A 107 13.14 5.15 -6.63
C LYS A 107 12.81 6.08 -5.46
N LEU A 108 13.35 7.28 -5.49
CA LEU A 108 13.12 8.29 -4.48
C LEU A 108 11.99 9.22 -4.91
N VAL A 109 11.20 9.68 -3.94
CA VAL A 109 10.10 10.61 -4.18
C VAL A 109 9.98 11.57 -3.00
N LYS A 110 9.63 12.83 -3.30
CA LYS A 110 9.29 13.81 -2.27
C LYS A 110 7.83 13.60 -1.86
N THR A 111 7.61 13.25 -0.60
CA THR A 111 6.27 13.03 -0.06
C THR A 111 5.70 14.34 0.51
N ASN A 112 5.55 15.34 -0.35
CA ASN A 112 4.92 16.62 0.00
C ASN A 112 3.39 16.54 -0.18
N LEU A 113 2.68 17.63 0.15
CA LEU A 113 1.22 17.67 0.03
C LEU A 113 0.75 17.40 -1.40
N ALA A 114 1.44 17.97 -2.39
CA ALA A 114 1.09 17.78 -3.80
C ALA A 114 1.22 16.31 -4.21
N TRP A 115 2.21 15.61 -3.70
CA TRP A 115 2.39 14.18 -3.98
C TRP A 115 1.21 13.35 -3.43
N TYR A 116 0.81 13.58 -2.17
CA TYR A 116 -0.35 12.89 -1.59
C TYR A 116 -1.63 13.20 -2.34
N GLU A 117 -1.85 14.48 -2.67
CA GLU A 117 -3.04 14.91 -3.43
C GLU A 117 -3.10 14.26 -4.80
N SER A 118 -1.95 14.14 -5.50
CA SER A 118 -1.88 13.47 -6.79
C SER A 118 -2.19 11.98 -6.68
N LYS A 119 -1.70 11.30 -5.64
CA LYS A 119 -1.99 9.88 -5.41
C LYS A 119 -3.46 9.65 -5.09
N ILE A 120 -4.07 10.50 -4.28
CA ILE A 120 -5.51 10.44 -3.99
C ILE A 120 -6.30 10.61 -5.28
N SER A 121 -5.96 11.61 -6.10
CA SER A 121 -6.63 11.85 -7.38
C SER A 121 -6.55 10.64 -8.31
N ILE A 122 -5.39 10.00 -8.42
CA ILE A 122 -5.22 8.78 -9.22
C ILE A 122 -6.11 7.65 -8.69
N LEU A 123 -6.11 7.43 -7.37
CA LEU A 123 -6.91 6.38 -6.75
C LEU A 123 -8.42 6.61 -6.91
N GLU A 124 -8.86 7.85 -6.81
CA GLU A 124 -10.28 8.21 -6.98
C GLU A 124 -10.81 7.96 -8.41
N LYS A 125 -9.93 7.89 -9.40
CA LYS A 125 -10.30 7.64 -10.80
C LYS A 125 -10.36 6.15 -11.18
N LEU A 126 -9.99 5.27 -10.28
CA LEU A 126 -9.95 3.83 -10.52
C LEU A 126 -11.28 3.08 -10.17
#